data_94a6feff71918e1d6f64a36b90bb69ac
#
_entry.id   94a6feff71918e1d6f64a36b90bb69ac
#
_cell.length_a   1.000
_cell.length_b   1.000
_cell.length_c   1.000
_cell.angle_alpha   90.00
_cell.angle_beta   90.00
_cell.angle_gamma   90.00
#
_symmetry.space_group_name_H-M   'P 1'
#
loop_
_entity.id
_entity.type
_entity.pdbx_description
1 polymer ?
#
loop_
_entity_poly.entity_id
_entity_poly.type
_entity_poly.pdbx_seq_one_letter_code
_entity_poly.pdbx_strand_id
1 'polypeptide(L)'
;MKKIGFLSFGHWQPVPGSLTRTAQDALLQSIDLAVAAEEIGIDGAFVRVHHFARQLASPYPLLAAMAARTKTIELGTGVIDMRYENGFYAAEEAAATDLISGGRLQLGVSRGSPETALNGSESFGYVPADGQTDADLAREHTADFLRGLEGHGIAPANPQATGTRALLPLTPQSPGLRQRIWWGSGTRGTATWTAEQGMNLMSSTLLTEDTGVPFGDLQAEQIQLFRDVWATAGWDWEPRVSVSRSILPITTDQDRAYFGNLATRERQDQVGYIDNSIARFGKSYVGEPDKIVEELLGDAAVMAADTLLVTVPNQLGVDYNAHLLETIARDIRPALQ
;
A
#
# COMPACT_ATOMS: atom_id res chain seq x y z
N MET A 1 15.51 -12.57 -3.32
CA MET A 1 15.26 -11.71 -4.51
C MET A 1 14.22 -10.68 -4.13
N LYS A 2 14.54 -9.40 -4.28
CA LYS A 2 13.64 -8.28 -3.96
C LYS A 2 12.46 -8.25 -4.94
N LYS A 3 11.21 -8.18 -4.42
CA LYS A 3 10.03 -8.03 -5.25
C LYS A 3 9.87 -6.57 -5.68
N ILE A 4 9.42 -6.36 -6.92
CA ILE A 4 9.06 -5.05 -7.42
C ILE A 4 7.59 -5.03 -7.79
N GLY A 5 6.84 -4.12 -7.15
CA GLY A 5 5.46 -3.85 -7.47
C GLY A 5 5.26 -2.40 -7.91
N PHE A 6 4.13 -2.09 -8.49
CA PHE A 6 3.72 -0.70 -8.67
C PHE A 6 2.69 -0.27 -7.62
N LEU A 7 2.65 1.02 -7.32
CA LEU A 7 1.63 1.68 -6.50
C LEU A 7 0.98 2.79 -7.32
N SER A 8 -0.30 2.63 -7.64
CA SER A 8 -1.10 3.63 -8.31
C SER A 8 -1.95 4.41 -7.30
N PHE A 9 -1.90 5.74 -7.39
CA PHE A 9 -2.77 6.62 -6.61
C PHE A 9 -4.17 6.74 -7.23
N GLY A 10 -4.34 6.33 -8.49
CA GLY A 10 -5.61 6.37 -9.20
C GLY A 10 -6.19 7.77 -9.37
N HIS A 11 -5.34 8.79 -9.44
CA HIS A 11 -5.78 10.16 -9.67
C HIS A 11 -6.51 10.29 -11.01
N TRP A 12 -7.65 10.97 -10.99
CA TRP A 12 -8.39 11.29 -12.21
C TRP A 12 -8.77 12.76 -12.26
N GLN A 13 -8.56 13.38 -13.41
CA GLN A 13 -8.85 14.79 -13.61
C GLN A 13 -9.03 15.12 -15.10
N PRO A 14 -10.11 15.84 -15.48
CA PRO A 14 -10.38 16.21 -16.86
C PRO A 14 -9.57 17.45 -17.28
N VAL A 15 -8.22 17.34 -17.28
CA VAL A 15 -7.30 18.39 -17.70
C VAL A 15 -6.55 18.00 -18.97
N PRO A 16 -6.04 18.97 -19.75
CA PRO A 16 -5.19 18.67 -20.90
C PRO A 16 -4.00 17.81 -20.51
N GLY A 17 -3.70 16.80 -21.32
CA GLY A 17 -2.59 15.85 -21.10
C GLY A 17 -2.90 14.69 -20.15
N SER A 18 -4.02 14.71 -19.40
CA SER A 18 -4.45 13.56 -18.62
C SER A 18 -5.21 12.56 -19.49
N LEU A 19 -4.75 11.29 -19.46
CA LEU A 19 -5.45 10.15 -20.06
C LEU A 19 -6.38 9.45 -19.06
N THR A 20 -6.30 9.80 -17.76
CA THR A 20 -7.21 9.35 -16.70
C THR A 20 -8.11 10.53 -16.30
N ARG A 21 -9.23 10.70 -16.97
CA ARG A 21 -10.07 11.90 -16.88
C ARG A 21 -11.29 11.74 -15.98
N THR A 22 -11.75 10.50 -15.80
CA THR A 22 -12.93 10.12 -15.03
C THR A 22 -12.58 9.04 -14.01
N ALA A 23 -13.46 8.84 -13.02
CA ALA A 23 -13.35 7.71 -12.08
C ALA A 23 -13.40 6.36 -12.81
N GLN A 24 -14.20 6.26 -13.88
CA GLN A 24 -14.27 5.06 -14.72
C GLN A 24 -12.92 4.77 -15.39
N ASP A 25 -12.24 5.79 -15.95
CA ASP A 25 -10.92 5.61 -16.53
C ASP A 25 -9.92 5.10 -15.46
N ALA A 26 -9.93 5.69 -14.25
CA ALA A 26 -9.05 5.28 -13.18
C ALA A 26 -9.23 3.80 -12.80
N LEU A 27 -10.48 3.33 -12.73
CA LEU A 27 -10.80 1.94 -12.40
C LEU A 27 -10.38 0.98 -13.53
N LEU A 28 -10.79 1.25 -14.77
CA LEU A 28 -10.51 0.35 -15.91
C LEU A 28 -9.01 0.31 -16.23
N GLN A 29 -8.34 1.46 -16.26
CA GLN A 29 -6.90 1.52 -16.49
C GLN A 29 -6.09 0.85 -15.37
N SER A 30 -6.57 0.85 -14.12
CA SER A 30 -5.91 0.11 -13.04
C SER A 30 -5.95 -1.40 -13.28
N ILE A 31 -7.07 -1.92 -13.82
CA ILE A 31 -7.20 -3.35 -14.19
C ILE A 31 -6.26 -3.66 -15.36
N ASP A 32 -6.27 -2.85 -16.40
CA ASP A 32 -5.45 -3.09 -17.59
C ASP A 32 -3.95 -2.97 -17.27
N LEU A 33 -3.56 -2.03 -16.39
CA LEU A 33 -2.18 -1.91 -15.94
C LEU A 33 -1.72 -3.12 -15.12
N ALA A 34 -2.60 -3.71 -14.30
CA ALA A 34 -2.26 -4.93 -13.56
C ALA A 34 -2.00 -6.11 -14.50
N VAL A 35 -2.77 -6.23 -15.60
CA VAL A 35 -2.55 -7.25 -16.64
C VAL A 35 -1.22 -7.00 -17.35
N ALA A 36 -0.95 -5.77 -17.81
CA ALA A 36 0.31 -5.42 -18.47
C ALA A 36 1.52 -5.65 -17.54
N ALA A 37 1.40 -5.29 -16.27
CA ALA A 37 2.47 -5.50 -15.28
C ALA A 37 2.77 -6.99 -15.06
N GLU A 38 1.75 -7.86 -15.03
CA GLU A 38 1.94 -9.30 -14.96
C GLU A 38 2.68 -9.83 -16.20
N GLU A 39 2.31 -9.39 -17.40
CA GLU A 39 2.96 -9.77 -18.65
C GLU A 39 4.43 -9.34 -18.72
N ILE A 40 4.77 -8.19 -18.13
CA ILE A 40 6.14 -7.68 -17.98
C ILE A 40 6.94 -8.49 -16.94
N GLY A 41 6.26 -9.16 -16.02
CA GLY A 41 6.87 -9.91 -14.91
C GLY A 41 7.10 -9.06 -13.65
N ILE A 42 6.34 -7.99 -13.45
CA ILE A 42 6.26 -7.25 -12.19
C ILE A 42 5.57 -8.10 -11.13
N ASP A 43 6.06 -8.03 -9.89
CA ASP A 43 5.62 -8.94 -8.83
C ASP A 43 4.33 -8.51 -8.14
N GLY A 44 3.94 -7.23 -8.21
CA GLY A 44 2.76 -6.74 -7.48
C GLY A 44 2.10 -5.51 -8.09
N ALA A 45 0.77 -5.46 -8.00
CA ALA A 45 -0.08 -4.34 -8.41
C ALA A 45 -0.83 -3.80 -7.19
N PHE A 46 -0.44 -2.62 -6.72
CA PHE A 46 -1.00 -2.00 -5.52
C PHE A 46 -1.74 -0.72 -5.88
N VAL A 47 -2.85 -0.49 -5.18
CA VAL A 47 -3.66 0.72 -5.33
C VAL A 47 -3.76 1.46 -4.00
N ARG A 48 -3.68 2.78 -4.03
CA ARG A 48 -3.95 3.63 -2.88
C ARG A 48 -5.44 3.88 -2.75
N VAL A 49 -5.94 3.97 -1.52
CA VAL A 49 -7.34 4.23 -1.22
C VAL A 49 -7.45 5.59 -0.52
N HIS A 50 -8.34 6.45 -1.05
CA HIS A 50 -8.65 7.75 -0.45
C HIS A 50 -10.13 8.06 -0.60
N HIS A 51 -10.78 8.40 0.51
CA HIS A 51 -12.16 8.88 0.51
C HIS A 51 -12.24 10.37 0.18
N PHE A 52 -13.38 10.83 -0.33
CA PHE A 52 -13.67 12.24 -0.67
C PHE A 52 -12.66 12.90 -1.62
N ALA A 53 -11.80 12.14 -2.29
CA ALA A 53 -10.79 12.61 -3.23
C ALA A 53 -11.07 12.09 -4.66
N ARG A 54 -10.53 12.76 -5.67
CA ARG A 54 -10.54 12.25 -7.05
C ARG A 54 -9.48 11.18 -7.24
N GLN A 55 -9.64 10.09 -6.49
CA GLN A 55 -8.77 8.91 -6.45
C GLN A 55 -9.63 7.64 -6.32
N LEU A 56 -8.99 6.49 -6.12
CA LEU A 56 -9.68 5.23 -5.84
C LEU A 56 -10.14 5.21 -4.38
N ALA A 57 -11.37 4.73 -4.12
CA ALA A 57 -11.97 4.73 -2.78
C ALA A 57 -12.52 3.37 -2.34
N SER A 58 -12.85 2.46 -3.27
CA SER A 58 -13.44 1.14 -2.99
C SER A 58 -12.51 0.05 -3.51
N PRO A 59 -11.61 -0.51 -2.68
CA PRO A 59 -10.55 -1.40 -3.15
C PRO A 59 -11.05 -2.80 -3.53
N TYR A 60 -11.96 -3.40 -2.76
CA TYR A 60 -12.30 -4.82 -2.93
C TYR A 60 -12.91 -5.17 -4.31
N PRO A 61 -13.89 -4.43 -4.85
CA PRO A 61 -14.38 -4.69 -6.20
C PRO A 61 -13.30 -4.55 -7.28
N LEU A 62 -12.39 -3.55 -7.13
CA LEU A 62 -11.28 -3.34 -8.05
C LEU A 62 -10.28 -4.48 -7.99
N LEU A 63 -9.84 -4.88 -6.78
CA LEU A 63 -8.89 -5.98 -6.59
C LEU A 63 -9.47 -7.32 -7.06
N ALA A 64 -10.77 -7.58 -6.84
CA ALA A 64 -11.44 -8.75 -7.36
C ALA A 64 -11.48 -8.78 -8.90
N ALA A 65 -11.73 -7.62 -9.54
CA ALA A 65 -11.68 -7.51 -11.00
C ALA A 65 -10.25 -7.71 -11.54
N MET A 66 -9.23 -7.15 -10.90
CA MET A 66 -7.82 -7.40 -11.23
C MET A 66 -7.47 -8.88 -11.06
N ALA A 67 -7.92 -9.50 -9.95
CA ALA A 67 -7.70 -10.92 -9.66
C ALA A 67 -8.27 -11.84 -10.73
N ALA A 68 -9.46 -11.54 -11.23
CA ALA A 68 -10.11 -12.30 -12.29
C ALA A 68 -9.42 -12.17 -13.65
N ARG A 69 -8.62 -11.12 -13.86
CA ARG A 69 -7.89 -10.84 -15.12
C ARG A 69 -6.43 -11.26 -15.09
N THR A 70 -5.88 -11.58 -13.90
CA THR A 70 -4.48 -11.95 -13.68
C THR A 70 -4.36 -13.33 -13.03
N LYS A 71 -3.15 -13.91 -12.99
CA LYS A 71 -2.93 -15.29 -12.49
C LYS A 71 -1.86 -15.39 -11.42
N THR A 72 -0.82 -14.53 -11.46
CA THR A 72 0.40 -14.70 -10.67
C THR A 72 0.77 -13.45 -9.88
N ILE A 73 0.47 -12.25 -10.39
CA ILE A 73 0.84 -10.98 -9.76
C ILE A 73 0.14 -10.82 -8.40
N GLU A 74 0.87 -10.37 -7.39
CA GLU A 74 0.30 -9.98 -6.10
C GLU A 74 -0.59 -8.74 -6.29
N LEU A 75 -1.71 -8.70 -5.58
CA LEU A 75 -2.68 -7.61 -5.66
C LEU A 75 -2.85 -6.99 -4.28
N GLY A 76 -2.80 -5.68 -4.16
CA GLY A 76 -2.83 -5.10 -2.83
C GLY A 76 -3.28 -3.65 -2.75
N THR A 77 -3.28 -3.16 -1.52
CA THR A 77 -3.54 -1.75 -1.21
C THR A 77 -2.34 -1.12 -0.51
N GLY A 78 -2.14 0.14 -0.77
CA GLY A 78 -1.10 0.91 -0.10
C GLY A 78 -1.59 2.31 0.24
N VAL A 79 -2.55 2.44 1.17
CA VAL A 79 -3.23 1.54 2.11
C VAL A 79 -4.74 1.85 2.18
N ILE A 80 -5.52 1.01 2.86
CA ILE A 80 -6.90 1.30 3.27
C ILE A 80 -6.85 2.08 4.60
N ASP A 81 -7.70 3.07 4.74
CA ASP A 81 -7.87 3.82 5.99
C ASP A 81 -8.91 3.13 6.88
N MET A 82 -8.45 2.48 7.95
CA MET A 82 -9.32 1.71 8.84
C MET A 82 -10.28 2.57 9.67
N ARG A 83 -10.16 3.89 9.66
CA ARG A 83 -11.18 4.77 10.28
C ARG A 83 -12.53 4.69 9.56
N TYR A 84 -12.53 4.33 8.28
CA TYR A 84 -13.72 4.25 7.43
C TYR A 84 -14.33 2.84 7.35
N GLU A 85 -13.65 1.82 7.89
CA GLU A 85 -14.00 0.43 7.70
C GLU A 85 -14.71 -0.18 8.90
N ASN A 86 -15.73 -0.99 8.65
CA ASN A 86 -16.19 -1.97 9.64
C ASN A 86 -15.23 -3.17 9.59
N GLY A 87 -14.51 -3.46 10.68
CA GLY A 87 -13.47 -4.48 10.70
C GLY A 87 -13.96 -5.87 10.28
N PHE A 88 -15.14 -6.30 10.75
CA PHE A 88 -15.67 -7.62 10.37
C PHE A 88 -16.15 -7.66 8.92
N TYR A 89 -16.81 -6.61 8.44
CA TYR A 89 -17.25 -6.56 7.05
C TYR A 89 -16.03 -6.52 6.10
N ALA A 90 -15.02 -5.75 6.44
CA ALA A 90 -13.75 -5.73 5.70
C ALA A 90 -13.07 -7.12 5.67
N ALA A 91 -13.19 -7.92 6.74
CA ALA A 91 -12.66 -9.28 6.78
C ALA A 91 -13.38 -10.22 5.80
N GLU A 92 -14.72 -10.12 5.69
CA GLU A 92 -15.50 -10.89 4.72
C GLU A 92 -15.12 -10.52 3.28
N GLU A 93 -15.05 -9.23 2.96
CA GLU A 93 -14.69 -8.75 1.63
C GLU A 93 -13.25 -9.10 1.25
N ALA A 94 -12.32 -8.97 2.19
CA ALA A 94 -10.92 -9.36 2.00
C ALA A 94 -10.78 -10.87 1.73
N ALA A 95 -11.47 -11.70 2.51
CA ALA A 95 -11.42 -13.15 2.33
C ALA A 95 -12.05 -13.57 0.98
N ALA A 96 -13.19 -12.98 0.60
CA ALA A 96 -13.80 -13.24 -0.70
C ALA A 96 -12.89 -12.83 -1.86
N THR A 97 -12.28 -11.63 -1.78
CA THR A 97 -11.34 -11.13 -2.79
C THR A 97 -10.09 -12.02 -2.88
N ASP A 98 -9.57 -12.48 -1.75
CA ASP A 98 -8.38 -13.33 -1.72
C ASP A 98 -8.66 -14.72 -2.30
N LEU A 99 -9.81 -15.31 -2.04
CA LEU A 99 -10.24 -16.57 -2.65
C LEU A 99 -10.38 -16.44 -4.18
N ILE A 100 -10.93 -15.32 -4.68
CA ILE A 100 -10.97 -15.02 -6.13
C ILE A 100 -9.56 -14.91 -6.69
N SER A 101 -8.64 -14.32 -5.95
CA SER A 101 -7.26 -14.15 -6.36
C SER A 101 -6.44 -15.45 -6.32
N GLY A 102 -6.92 -16.49 -5.65
CA GLY A 102 -6.16 -17.70 -5.38
C GLY A 102 -5.03 -17.51 -4.37
N GLY A 103 -5.23 -16.64 -3.36
CA GLY A 103 -4.28 -16.41 -2.28
C GLY A 103 -3.18 -15.37 -2.60
N ARG A 104 -3.41 -14.46 -3.54
CA ARG A 104 -2.44 -13.44 -3.98
C ARG A 104 -2.65 -12.06 -3.34
N LEU A 105 -3.68 -11.87 -2.52
CA LEU A 105 -3.97 -10.59 -1.91
C LEU A 105 -2.91 -10.20 -0.87
N GLN A 106 -2.44 -8.96 -0.94
CA GLN A 106 -1.49 -8.33 -0.02
C GLN A 106 -2.14 -7.03 0.50
N LEU A 107 -2.90 -7.12 1.58
CA LEU A 107 -3.78 -6.03 1.98
C LEU A 107 -3.10 -5.09 2.97
N GLY A 108 -2.75 -3.90 2.50
CA GLY A 108 -2.21 -2.82 3.34
C GLY A 108 -3.33 -1.99 3.96
N VAL A 109 -3.27 -1.82 5.28
CA VAL A 109 -4.19 -1.01 6.07
C VAL A 109 -3.42 -0.02 6.94
N SER A 110 -4.05 1.05 7.41
CA SER A 110 -3.45 1.99 8.37
C SER A 110 -4.51 2.89 9.01
N ARG A 111 -4.05 3.85 9.80
CA ARG A 111 -4.87 4.99 10.24
C ARG A 111 -5.30 5.92 9.08
N GLY A 112 -4.69 5.76 7.90
CA GLY A 112 -4.83 6.70 6.80
C GLY A 112 -3.88 7.89 6.89
N SER A 113 -3.98 8.76 5.90
CA SER A 113 -3.29 10.05 5.84
C SER A 113 -4.32 11.18 5.88
N PRO A 114 -3.91 12.44 6.10
CA PRO A 114 -4.82 13.56 5.99
C PRO A 114 -5.59 13.55 4.68
N GLU A 115 -6.88 13.76 4.76
CA GLU A 115 -7.81 13.73 3.63
C GLU A 115 -8.39 15.11 3.35
N THR A 116 -9.08 15.25 2.21
CA THR A 116 -9.74 16.49 1.81
C THR A 116 -10.97 16.81 2.66
N ALA A 117 -11.60 15.79 3.28
CA ALA A 117 -12.72 15.97 4.18
C ALA A 117 -12.24 16.10 5.64
N LEU A 118 -12.77 17.09 6.37
CA LEU A 118 -12.61 17.14 7.82
C LEU A 118 -13.50 16.05 8.44
N ASN A 119 -12.92 15.20 9.30
CA ASN A 119 -13.63 14.14 10.01
C ASN A 119 -14.47 13.25 9.07
N GLY A 120 -13.93 12.89 7.91
CA GLY A 120 -14.68 12.18 6.87
C GLY A 120 -15.28 10.85 7.35
N SER A 121 -14.64 10.16 8.28
CA SER A 121 -15.13 8.89 8.88
C SER A 121 -16.48 9.03 9.59
N GLU A 122 -16.81 10.22 10.14
CA GLU A 122 -18.11 10.48 10.78
C GLU A 122 -19.28 10.31 9.79
N SER A 123 -19.04 10.63 8.50
CA SER A 123 -20.06 10.42 7.45
C SER A 123 -20.35 8.94 7.18
N PHE A 124 -19.47 8.04 7.60
CA PHE A 124 -19.63 6.59 7.55
C PHE A 124 -20.17 6.02 8.89
N GLY A 125 -20.43 6.88 9.87
CA GLY A 125 -20.94 6.51 11.18
C GLY A 125 -19.85 6.19 12.21
N TYR A 126 -18.59 6.45 11.91
CA TYR A 126 -17.45 6.18 12.79
C TYR A 126 -16.91 7.46 13.41
N VAL A 127 -17.15 7.59 14.69
CA VAL A 127 -16.73 8.74 15.51
C VAL A 127 -15.87 8.22 16.65
N PRO A 128 -14.67 8.76 16.86
CA PRO A 128 -13.87 8.38 18.03
C PRO A 128 -14.67 8.64 19.33
N ALA A 129 -14.59 7.73 20.29
CA ALA A 129 -15.21 7.93 21.60
C ALA A 129 -14.50 9.04 22.38
N ASP A 130 -15.12 9.53 23.46
CA ASP A 130 -14.52 10.55 24.32
C ASP A 130 -13.12 10.11 24.82
N GLY A 131 -12.11 10.90 24.50
CA GLY A 131 -10.70 10.64 24.81
C GLY A 131 -9.99 9.68 23.86
N GLN A 132 -10.64 9.15 22.85
CA GLN A 132 -10.08 8.34 21.78
C GLN A 132 -9.53 9.22 20.66
N THR A 133 -8.41 8.84 20.08
CA THR A 133 -7.85 9.48 18.88
C THR A 133 -8.28 8.73 17.61
N ASP A 134 -8.12 9.35 16.46
CA ASP A 134 -8.26 8.69 15.14
C ASP A 134 -7.39 7.43 15.02
N ALA A 135 -6.22 7.44 15.64
CA ALA A 135 -5.32 6.29 15.64
C ALA A 135 -5.88 5.13 16.47
N ASP A 136 -6.54 5.43 17.59
CA ASP A 136 -7.17 4.42 18.45
C ASP A 136 -8.36 3.79 17.74
N LEU A 137 -9.21 4.60 17.09
CA LEU A 137 -10.34 4.13 16.27
C LEU A 137 -9.86 3.19 15.16
N ALA A 138 -8.84 3.58 14.40
CA ALA A 138 -8.28 2.76 13.33
C ALA A 138 -7.70 1.44 13.85
N ARG A 139 -7.05 1.45 15.02
CA ARG A 139 -6.50 0.25 15.67
C ARG A 139 -7.61 -0.68 16.16
N GLU A 140 -8.69 -0.14 16.70
CA GLU A 140 -9.87 -0.91 17.14
C GLU A 140 -10.50 -1.63 15.94
N HIS A 141 -10.79 -0.92 14.85
CA HIS A 141 -11.32 -1.54 13.63
C HIS A 141 -10.35 -2.57 13.03
N THR A 142 -9.02 -2.32 13.13
CA THR A 142 -8.02 -3.28 12.70
C THR A 142 -8.01 -4.53 13.58
N ALA A 143 -8.15 -4.40 14.89
CA ALA A 143 -8.22 -5.55 15.79
C ALA A 143 -9.43 -6.45 15.46
N ASP A 144 -10.60 -5.86 15.18
CA ASP A 144 -11.78 -6.59 14.72
C ASP A 144 -11.55 -7.26 13.37
N PHE A 145 -10.90 -6.56 12.43
CA PHE A 145 -10.52 -7.11 11.13
C PHE A 145 -9.62 -8.34 11.26
N LEU A 146 -8.53 -8.24 12.03
CA LEU A 146 -7.59 -9.34 12.25
C LEU A 146 -8.29 -10.54 12.92
N ARG A 147 -9.11 -10.28 13.96
CA ARG A 147 -9.91 -11.31 14.64
C ARG A 147 -10.86 -12.01 13.67
N GLY A 148 -11.46 -11.27 12.72
CA GLY A 148 -12.31 -11.82 11.67
C GLY A 148 -11.58 -12.78 10.74
N LEU A 149 -10.32 -12.49 10.42
CA LEU A 149 -9.47 -13.32 9.55
C LEU A 149 -8.91 -14.57 10.24
N GLU A 150 -8.90 -14.61 11.57
CA GLU A 150 -8.38 -15.76 12.35
C GLU A 150 -9.34 -16.95 12.40
N GLY A 151 -10.59 -16.78 11.94
CA GLY A 151 -11.58 -17.85 11.89
C GLY A 151 -12.14 -18.26 13.25
N HIS A 152 -11.90 -17.46 14.29
CA HIS A 152 -12.50 -17.69 15.61
C HIS A 152 -14.00 -17.38 15.60
N GLY A 153 -14.75 -18.05 16.48
CA GLY A 153 -16.17 -17.77 16.65
C GLY A 153 -16.41 -16.39 17.23
N ILE A 154 -17.29 -15.59 16.58
CA ILE A 154 -17.57 -14.19 16.93
C ILE A 154 -19.03 -14.01 17.36
N ALA A 155 -19.98 -14.53 16.61
CA ALA A 155 -21.40 -14.33 16.83
C ALA A 155 -22.08 -15.57 17.42
N PRO A 156 -22.99 -15.44 18.45
CA PRO A 156 -23.73 -16.56 18.96
C PRO A 156 -24.60 -17.22 17.88
N ALA A 157 -24.53 -18.53 17.75
CA ALA A 157 -25.39 -19.27 16.84
C ALA A 157 -26.87 -19.21 17.31
N ASN A 158 -27.79 -19.11 16.35
CA ASN A 158 -29.22 -19.36 16.64
C ASN A 158 -29.43 -20.88 16.73
N PRO A 159 -29.74 -21.45 17.94
CA PRO A 159 -29.87 -22.90 18.10
C PRO A 159 -30.98 -23.52 17.25
N GLN A 160 -32.04 -22.77 16.96
CA GLN A 160 -33.16 -23.25 16.15
C GLN A 160 -32.77 -23.44 14.69
N ALA A 161 -31.84 -22.61 14.17
CA ALA A 161 -31.39 -22.70 12.77
C ALA A 161 -30.17 -23.63 12.60
N THR A 162 -29.27 -23.69 13.61
CA THR A 162 -28.00 -24.35 13.51
C THR A 162 -27.84 -25.65 14.29
N GLY A 163 -28.76 -25.91 15.24
CA GLY A 163 -28.69 -27.05 16.17
C GLY A 163 -27.58 -26.92 17.23
N THR A 164 -26.85 -25.80 17.30
CA THR A 164 -25.75 -25.57 18.23
C THR A 164 -25.89 -24.22 18.96
N ARG A 165 -25.17 -24.07 20.08
CA ARG A 165 -24.99 -22.82 20.82
C ARG A 165 -23.56 -22.27 20.69
N ALA A 166 -22.73 -22.84 19.82
CA ALA A 166 -21.37 -22.38 19.59
C ALA A 166 -21.35 -20.95 19.03
N LEU A 167 -20.20 -20.29 19.14
CA LEU A 167 -19.95 -19.06 18.41
C LEU A 167 -19.63 -19.41 16.93
N LEU A 168 -20.22 -18.67 16.01
CA LEU A 168 -20.00 -18.80 14.58
C LEU A 168 -18.85 -17.88 14.15
N PRO A 169 -17.89 -18.36 13.34
CA PRO A 169 -16.90 -17.51 12.69
C PRO A 169 -17.53 -16.71 11.54
N LEU A 170 -16.83 -15.68 11.09
CA LEU A 170 -17.14 -15.05 9.81
C LEU A 170 -16.85 -16.01 8.65
N THR A 171 -17.61 -15.89 7.57
CA THR A 171 -17.41 -16.65 6.33
C THR A 171 -17.61 -15.74 5.12
N PRO A 172 -16.79 -15.91 4.03
CA PRO A 172 -15.79 -16.96 3.85
C PRO A 172 -14.52 -16.73 4.67
N GLN A 173 -13.71 -17.78 4.82
CA GLN A 173 -12.34 -17.70 5.34
C GLN A 173 -11.37 -17.98 4.19
N SER A 174 -10.25 -17.25 4.11
CA SER A 174 -9.17 -17.52 3.17
C SER A 174 -7.90 -17.92 3.90
N PRO A 175 -7.42 -19.17 3.73
CA PRO A 175 -6.23 -19.67 4.43
C PRO A 175 -4.99 -18.81 4.14
N GLY A 176 -4.27 -18.44 5.19
CA GLY A 176 -3.03 -17.67 5.10
C GLY A 176 -3.22 -16.16 4.79
N LEU A 177 -4.44 -15.65 4.60
CA LEU A 177 -4.66 -14.21 4.37
C LEU A 177 -4.15 -13.37 5.54
N ARG A 178 -4.33 -13.84 6.80
CA ARG A 178 -3.86 -13.17 8.01
C ARG A 178 -2.36 -12.82 7.95
N GLN A 179 -1.53 -13.64 7.33
CA GLN A 179 -0.09 -13.44 7.17
C GLN A 179 0.27 -12.44 6.06
N ARG A 180 -0.71 -12.04 5.24
CA ARG A 180 -0.55 -11.11 4.12
C ARG A 180 -1.18 -9.74 4.37
N ILE A 181 -1.45 -9.44 5.63
CA ILE A 181 -1.90 -8.11 6.06
C ILE A 181 -0.67 -7.26 6.38
N TRP A 182 -0.70 -6.02 5.92
CA TRP A 182 0.36 -5.03 6.07
C TRP A 182 -0.16 -3.80 6.80
N TRP A 183 0.71 -3.17 7.58
CA TRP A 183 0.38 -1.89 8.19
C TRP A 183 1.26 -0.77 7.64
N GLY A 184 0.60 0.33 7.22
CA GLY A 184 1.27 1.57 6.79
C GLY A 184 1.83 2.33 7.98
N SER A 185 3.16 2.45 8.07
CA SER A 185 3.86 3.07 9.19
C SER A 185 4.69 4.28 8.75
N GLY A 186 4.58 5.38 9.50
CA GLY A 186 5.39 6.59 9.33
C GLY A 186 6.24 6.95 10.57
N THR A 187 6.25 6.11 11.62
CA THR A 187 7.00 6.34 12.86
C THR A 187 7.61 5.07 13.43
N ARG A 188 8.66 5.20 14.25
CA ARG A 188 9.29 4.07 14.99
C ARG A 188 8.29 3.34 15.88
N GLY A 189 7.50 4.09 16.65
CA GLY A 189 6.49 3.50 17.54
C GLY A 189 5.41 2.71 16.79
N THR A 190 5.03 3.15 15.60
CA THR A 190 4.09 2.39 14.77
C THR A 190 4.74 1.16 14.15
N ALA A 191 6.01 1.22 13.79
CA ALA A 191 6.74 0.07 13.25
C ALA A 191 6.85 -1.06 14.30
N THR A 192 7.18 -0.74 15.56
CA THR A 192 7.21 -1.73 16.66
C THR A 192 5.83 -2.32 16.93
N TRP A 193 4.78 -1.49 17.01
CA TRP A 193 3.41 -1.96 17.17
C TRP A 193 2.97 -2.90 16.04
N THR A 194 3.37 -2.61 14.80
CA THR A 194 3.08 -3.46 13.64
C THR A 194 3.63 -4.88 13.81
N ALA A 195 4.87 -5.01 14.30
CA ALA A 195 5.49 -6.30 14.59
C ALA A 195 4.76 -7.03 15.73
N GLU A 196 4.40 -6.33 16.81
CA GLU A 196 3.61 -6.89 17.92
C GLU A 196 2.26 -7.45 17.47
N GLN A 197 1.63 -6.85 16.45
CA GLN A 197 0.37 -7.32 15.89
C GLN A 197 0.53 -8.41 14.83
N GLY A 198 1.73 -8.85 14.48
CA GLY A 198 1.98 -9.87 13.43
C GLY A 198 1.56 -9.43 12.05
N MET A 199 1.70 -8.14 11.72
CA MET A 199 1.46 -7.61 10.39
C MET A 199 2.79 -7.31 9.69
N ASN A 200 2.81 -7.41 8.36
CA ASN A 200 3.93 -6.95 7.55
C ASN A 200 4.06 -5.42 7.61
N LEU A 201 5.27 -4.89 7.43
CA LEU A 201 5.52 -3.46 7.48
C LEU A 201 5.47 -2.83 6.08
N MET A 202 4.57 -1.87 5.88
CA MET A 202 4.58 -0.99 4.72
C MET A 202 5.10 0.38 5.16
N SER A 203 6.40 0.64 4.96
CA SER A 203 6.98 1.92 5.32
C SER A 203 6.43 3.01 4.40
N SER A 204 5.87 4.05 5.01
CA SER A 204 5.10 5.08 4.32
C SER A 204 5.96 5.92 3.38
N THR A 205 5.34 6.46 2.32
CA THR A 205 5.94 7.52 1.49
C THR A 205 6.10 8.85 2.24
N LEU A 206 5.56 8.93 3.45
CA LEU A 206 5.53 10.09 4.32
C LEU A 206 5.94 9.67 5.73
N LEU A 207 6.92 10.36 6.31
CA LEU A 207 7.31 10.23 7.70
C LEU A 207 6.92 11.48 8.49
N THR A 208 6.45 11.28 9.72
CA THR A 208 6.01 12.36 10.62
C THR A 208 6.96 12.58 11.81
N GLU A 209 8.13 11.94 11.80
CA GLU A 209 9.17 12.14 12.80
C GLU A 209 10.22 13.14 12.29
N ASP A 210 10.44 14.20 13.07
CA ASP A 210 11.50 15.19 12.80
C ASP A 210 12.74 14.92 13.66
N THR A 211 13.66 14.14 13.11
CA THR A 211 14.88 13.72 13.82
C THR A 211 16.15 14.28 13.20
N GLY A 212 16.05 15.04 12.10
CA GLY A 212 17.22 15.47 11.33
C GLY A 212 17.89 14.36 10.50
N VAL A 213 17.50 13.09 10.69
CA VAL A 213 18.03 11.93 9.94
C VAL A 213 17.45 11.95 8.50
N PRO A 214 18.25 11.64 7.46
CA PRO A 214 17.73 11.51 6.09
C PRO A 214 16.58 10.53 5.98
N PHE A 215 15.65 10.75 5.03
CA PHE A 215 14.42 9.98 4.90
C PHE A 215 14.66 8.46 4.79
N GLY A 216 15.58 8.05 3.89
CA GLY A 216 15.90 6.62 3.70
C GLY A 216 16.54 5.98 4.93
N ASP A 217 17.41 6.71 5.62
CA ASP A 217 18.07 6.20 6.85
C ASP A 217 17.07 6.06 7.99
N LEU A 218 16.16 7.03 8.16
CA LEU A 218 15.09 6.95 9.16
C LEU A 218 14.14 5.77 8.88
N GLN A 219 13.80 5.51 7.62
CA GLN A 219 13.03 4.32 7.27
C GLN A 219 13.80 3.02 7.56
N ALA A 220 15.11 2.98 7.27
CA ALA A 220 15.94 1.82 7.58
C ALA A 220 16.01 1.55 9.09
N GLU A 221 16.09 2.59 9.93
CA GLU A 221 15.97 2.44 11.39
C GLU A 221 14.60 1.87 11.81
N GLN A 222 13.51 2.35 11.24
CA GLN A 222 12.17 1.82 11.50
C GLN A 222 12.04 0.35 11.08
N ILE A 223 12.63 -0.03 9.96
CA ILE A 223 12.66 -1.42 9.47
C ILE A 223 13.46 -2.31 10.43
N GLN A 224 14.60 -1.83 10.93
CA GLN A 224 15.40 -2.60 11.88
C GLN A 224 14.66 -2.82 13.19
N LEU A 225 14.05 -1.76 13.75
CA LEU A 225 13.22 -1.87 14.96
C LEU A 225 12.05 -2.84 14.79
N PHE A 226 11.37 -2.80 13.65
CA PHE A 226 10.32 -3.76 13.32
C PHE A 226 10.82 -5.21 13.35
N ARG A 227 11.97 -5.49 12.72
CA ARG A 227 12.56 -6.83 12.67
C ARG A 227 13.02 -7.32 14.05
N ASP A 228 13.60 -6.44 14.86
CA ASP A 228 14.05 -6.76 16.21
C ASP A 228 12.88 -7.16 17.11
N VAL A 229 11.76 -6.42 17.05
CA VAL A 229 10.54 -6.76 17.79
C VAL A 229 9.90 -8.04 17.25
N TRP A 230 9.82 -8.20 15.92
CA TRP A 230 9.27 -9.40 15.31
C TRP A 230 9.98 -10.68 15.77
N ALA A 231 11.30 -10.65 15.85
CA ALA A 231 12.12 -11.79 16.29
C ALA A 231 11.78 -12.29 17.70
N THR A 232 11.17 -11.46 18.53
CA THR A 232 10.76 -11.78 19.91
C THR A 232 9.25 -11.91 20.12
N ALA A 233 8.44 -11.55 19.10
CA ALA A 233 6.98 -11.54 19.21
C ALA A 233 6.33 -12.92 19.14
N GLY A 234 7.06 -13.96 18.70
CA GLY A 234 6.58 -15.37 18.71
C GLY A 234 5.71 -15.76 17.55
N TRP A 235 5.68 -14.99 16.46
CA TRP A 235 4.98 -15.35 15.23
C TRP A 235 5.70 -16.51 14.52
N ASP A 236 4.94 -17.41 13.92
CA ASP A 236 5.44 -18.62 13.23
C ASP A 236 5.59 -18.43 11.70
N TRP A 237 5.53 -17.19 11.22
CA TRP A 237 5.77 -16.85 9.80
C TRP A 237 6.77 -15.72 9.66
N GLU A 238 7.38 -15.64 8.46
CA GLU A 238 8.36 -14.62 8.16
C GLU A 238 7.68 -13.30 7.77
N PRO A 239 8.12 -12.17 8.34
CA PRO A 239 7.58 -10.86 8.00
C PRO A 239 8.15 -10.37 6.67
N ARG A 240 7.38 -9.52 6.00
CA ARG A 240 7.84 -8.76 4.83
C ARG A 240 7.81 -7.26 5.12
N VAL A 241 8.72 -6.55 4.46
CA VAL A 241 8.82 -5.10 4.54
C VAL A 241 8.75 -4.52 3.14
N SER A 242 7.95 -3.47 2.93
CA SER A 242 7.93 -2.71 1.70
C SER A 242 8.29 -1.24 1.92
N VAL A 243 8.92 -0.64 0.91
CA VAL A 243 9.12 0.80 0.79
C VAL A 243 8.60 1.27 -0.57
N SER A 244 8.15 2.51 -0.65
CA SER A 244 7.68 3.09 -1.90
C SER A 244 8.62 4.19 -2.38
N ARG A 245 8.89 4.23 -3.71
CA ARG A 245 9.72 5.25 -4.35
C ARG A 245 9.11 5.69 -5.68
N SER A 246 9.28 6.98 -6.00
CA SER A 246 9.04 7.49 -7.35
C SER A 246 10.30 7.25 -8.18
N ILE A 247 10.22 6.33 -9.14
CA ILE A 247 11.34 5.96 -10.01
C ILE A 247 10.93 6.24 -11.46
N LEU A 248 11.61 7.20 -12.09
CA LEU A 248 11.24 7.76 -13.39
C LEU A 248 12.45 7.71 -14.33
N PRO A 249 12.74 6.56 -14.94
CA PRO A 249 13.85 6.40 -15.89
C PRO A 249 13.61 7.24 -17.15
N ILE A 250 14.67 7.83 -17.69
CA ILE A 250 14.66 8.62 -18.92
C ILE A 250 15.45 7.85 -19.98
N THR A 251 14.73 7.14 -20.84
CA THR A 251 15.30 6.33 -21.93
C THR A 251 14.85 6.78 -23.31
N THR A 252 13.76 7.56 -23.39
CA THR A 252 13.16 8.06 -24.62
C THR A 252 13.00 9.58 -24.61
N ASP A 253 12.72 10.17 -25.76
CA ASP A 253 12.37 11.60 -25.87
C ASP A 253 11.04 11.91 -25.16
N GLN A 254 10.13 10.96 -25.11
CA GLN A 254 8.86 11.08 -24.37
C GLN A 254 9.11 11.15 -22.86
N ASP A 255 9.97 10.30 -22.30
CA ASP A 255 10.36 10.35 -20.89
C ASP A 255 11.00 11.70 -20.56
N ARG A 256 11.89 12.17 -21.48
CA ARG A 256 12.55 13.47 -21.35
C ARG A 256 11.56 14.62 -21.38
N ALA A 257 10.53 14.54 -22.22
CA ALA A 257 9.47 15.56 -22.28
C ALA A 257 8.65 15.61 -20.99
N TYR A 258 8.37 14.47 -20.38
CA TYR A 258 7.61 14.41 -19.13
C TYR A 258 8.46 14.75 -17.90
N PHE A 259 9.68 14.22 -17.79
CA PHE A 259 10.43 14.24 -16.53
C PHE A 259 11.80 14.93 -16.63
N GLY A 260 12.23 15.38 -17.81
CA GLY A 260 13.55 16.00 -17.99
C GLY A 260 13.80 17.20 -17.08
N ASN A 261 12.78 18.02 -16.84
CA ASN A 261 12.87 19.15 -15.91
C ASN A 261 13.05 18.72 -14.44
N LEU A 262 12.53 17.55 -14.05
CA LEU A 262 12.73 16.99 -12.71
C LEU A 262 14.15 16.44 -12.55
N ALA A 263 14.74 15.91 -13.64
CA ALA A 263 16.10 15.38 -13.62
C ALA A 263 17.17 16.47 -13.41
N THR A 264 16.88 17.72 -13.73
CA THR A 264 17.82 18.86 -13.60
C THR A 264 17.71 19.61 -12.27
N ARG A 265 16.66 19.34 -11.48
CA ARG A 265 16.46 19.96 -10.16
C ARG A 265 17.27 19.20 -9.10
N GLU A 266 17.72 19.92 -8.06
CA GLU A 266 18.26 19.28 -6.85
C GLU A 266 17.16 18.37 -6.25
N ARG A 267 17.53 17.11 -6.07
CA ARG A 267 16.62 16.07 -5.60
C ARG A 267 16.90 15.81 -4.12
N GLN A 268 16.26 16.60 -3.30
CA GLN A 268 16.30 16.46 -1.84
C GLN A 268 14.99 15.90 -1.32
N ASP A 269 15.02 15.34 -0.13
CA ASP A 269 13.81 15.02 0.62
C ASP A 269 13.00 16.29 0.80
N GLN A 270 11.69 16.19 0.54
CA GLN A 270 10.80 17.32 0.69
C GLN A 270 10.28 17.39 2.12
N VAL A 271 10.25 18.58 2.68
CA VAL A 271 9.67 18.85 4.00
C VAL A 271 8.42 19.68 3.82
N GLY A 272 7.32 19.25 4.40
CA GLY A 272 6.04 19.93 4.41
C GLY A 272 5.38 19.84 5.77
N TYR A 273 4.18 20.39 5.90
CA TYR A 273 3.37 20.30 7.12
C TYR A 273 2.04 19.63 6.79
N ILE A 274 1.64 18.68 7.62
CA ILE A 274 0.36 18.00 7.57
C ILE A 274 -0.21 18.01 8.99
N ASP A 275 -1.44 18.56 9.15
CA ASP A 275 -2.10 18.71 10.44
C ASP A 275 -1.20 19.35 11.53
N ASN A 276 -0.49 20.42 11.16
CA ASN A 276 0.50 21.10 12.00
C ASN A 276 1.72 20.25 12.41
N SER A 277 1.86 19.06 11.88
CA SER A 277 3.03 18.19 12.09
C SER A 277 3.97 18.26 10.90
N ILE A 278 5.28 18.17 11.14
CA ILE A 278 6.27 18.08 10.06
C ILE A 278 6.06 16.76 9.32
N ALA A 279 6.01 16.86 8.00
CA ALA A 279 5.89 15.74 7.09
C ALA A 279 7.11 15.71 6.17
N ARG A 280 7.80 14.59 6.12
CA ARG A 280 8.93 14.36 5.21
C ARG A 280 8.54 13.38 4.13
N PHE A 281 8.87 13.72 2.89
CA PHE A 281 8.66 12.89 1.72
C PHE A 281 10.01 12.54 1.11
N GLY A 282 10.19 11.31 0.70
CA GLY A 282 11.40 10.88 0.01
C GLY A 282 11.56 11.54 -1.35
N LYS A 283 12.82 11.68 -1.79
CA LYS A 283 13.14 12.19 -3.13
C LYS A 283 12.60 11.29 -4.24
N SER A 284 12.44 11.87 -5.44
CA SER A 284 12.19 11.09 -6.65
C SER A 284 13.51 10.72 -7.33
N TYR A 285 13.62 9.48 -7.84
CA TYR A 285 14.75 8.96 -8.61
C TYR A 285 14.45 9.17 -10.09
N VAL A 286 15.11 10.15 -10.71
CA VAL A 286 14.85 10.56 -12.10
C VAL A 286 16.15 10.67 -12.88
N GLY A 287 16.27 10.01 -14.03
CA GLY A 287 17.44 10.06 -14.87
C GLY A 287 17.66 8.81 -15.69
N GLU A 288 18.86 8.64 -16.21
CA GLU A 288 19.23 7.41 -16.90
C GLU A 288 19.24 6.22 -15.93
N PRO A 289 18.93 5.00 -16.40
CA PRO A 289 18.81 3.82 -15.53
C PRO A 289 20.03 3.57 -14.64
N ASP A 290 21.24 3.65 -15.17
CA ASP A 290 22.47 3.41 -14.41
C ASP A 290 22.64 4.37 -13.23
N LYS A 291 22.28 5.64 -13.42
CA LYS A 291 22.30 6.65 -12.36
C LYS A 291 21.25 6.35 -11.29
N ILE A 292 20.05 5.93 -11.70
CA ILE A 292 19.00 5.54 -10.78
C ILE A 292 19.43 4.32 -9.95
N VAL A 293 20.07 3.33 -10.57
CA VAL A 293 20.63 2.17 -9.89
C VAL A 293 21.65 2.59 -8.82
N GLU A 294 22.61 3.45 -9.17
CA GLU A 294 23.60 3.96 -8.21
C GLU A 294 22.92 4.64 -7.00
N GLU A 295 21.94 5.49 -7.25
CA GLU A 295 21.19 6.19 -6.19
C GLU A 295 20.34 5.24 -5.33
N LEU A 296 19.72 4.22 -5.91
CA LEU A 296 18.91 3.22 -5.19
C LEU A 296 19.77 2.28 -4.34
N LEU A 297 20.95 1.90 -4.81
CA LEU A 297 21.92 1.12 -4.03
C LEU A 297 22.44 1.90 -2.81
N GLY A 298 22.44 3.23 -2.87
CA GLY A 298 22.73 4.11 -1.74
C GLY A 298 21.55 4.38 -0.80
N ASP A 299 20.33 3.92 -1.11
CA ASP A 299 19.15 4.10 -0.26
C ASP A 299 19.03 2.93 0.75
N ALA A 300 19.39 3.20 2.01
CA ALA A 300 19.42 2.18 3.06
C ALA A 300 18.07 1.47 3.25
N ALA A 301 16.94 2.19 3.12
CA ALA A 301 15.61 1.60 3.26
C ALA A 301 15.25 0.72 2.06
N VAL A 302 15.59 1.12 0.84
CA VAL A 302 15.41 0.30 -0.36
C VAL A 302 16.21 -1.00 -0.21
N MET A 303 17.45 -0.91 0.25
CA MET A 303 18.29 -2.09 0.43
C MET A 303 17.79 -3.01 1.54
N ALA A 304 17.23 -2.46 2.62
CA ALA A 304 16.66 -3.22 3.74
C ALA A 304 15.30 -3.86 3.43
N ALA A 305 14.52 -3.35 2.48
CA ALA A 305 13.17 -3.83 2.20
C ALA A 305 13.15 -5.10 1.34
N ASP A 306 12.10 -5.91 1.51
CA ASP A 306 11.82 -7.12 0.72
C ASP A 306 11.05 -6.79 -0.56
N THR A 307 10.28 -5.71 -0.54
CA THR A 307 9.44 -5.26 -1.65
C THR A 307 9.65 -3.76 -1.91
N LEU A 308 9.91 -3.41 -3.16
CA LEU A 308 9.96 -2.03 -3.63
C LEU A 308 8.69 -1.73 -4.43
N LEU A 309 7.89 -0.78 -3.95
CA LEU A 309 6.71 -0.29 -4.66
C LEU A 309 7.05 0.98 -5.43
N VAL A 310 6.94 0.92 -6.75
CA VAL A 310 7.17 2.06 -7.64
C VAL A 310 5.88 2.85 -7.78
N THR A 311 5.88 4.12 -7.39
CA THR A 311 4.72 4.98 -7.65
C THR A 311 4.64 5.34 -9.13
N VAL A 312 3.48 5.08 -9.74
CA VAL A 312 3.28 5.31 -11.18
C VAL A 312 2.46 6.58 -11.45
N PRO A 313 2.83 7.37 -12.46
CA PRO A 313 2.05 8.53 -12.90
C PRO A 313 0.82 8.09 -13.71
N ASN A 314 -0.19 7.54 -13.04
CA ASN A 314 -1.35 6.91 -13.69
C ASN A 314 -2.07 7.81 -14.72
N GLN A 315 -2.00 9.14 -14.58
CA GLN A 315 -2.60 10.09 -15.53
C GLN A 315 -1.97 10.03 -16.94
N LEU A 316 -0.80 9.43 -17.09
CA LEU A 316 -0.15 9.22 -18.39
C LEU A 316 -0.69 7.98 -19.13
N GLY A 317 -1.65 7.25 -18.55
CA GLY A 317 -2.32 6.12 -19.14
C GLY A 317 -1.56 4.79 -19.03
N VAL A 318 -2.20 3.71 -19.50
CA VAL A 318 -1.69 2.34 -19.35
C VAL A 318 -0.40 2.13 -20.13
N ASP A 319 -0.36 2.52 -21.40
CA ASP A 319 0.79 2.25 -22.28
C ASP A 319 2.08 2.90 -21.75
N TYR A 320 1.97 4.16 -21.28
CA TYR A 320 3.14 4.83 -20.72
C TYR A 320 3.60 4.19 -19.40
N ASN A 321 2.67 3.84 -18.52
CA ASN A 321 3.02 3.19 -17.25
C ASN A 321 3.57 1.77 -17.47
N ALA A 322 3.10 1.04 -18.48
CA ALA A 322 3.67 -0.24 -18.89
C ALA A 322 5.11 -0.06 -19.40
N HIS A 323 5.37 0.92 -20.27
CA HIS A 323 6.74 1.26 -20.71
C HIS A 323 7.68 1.59 -19.54
N LEU A 324 7.21 2.39 -18.56
CA LEU A 324 7.97 2.71 -17.35
C LEU A 324 8.30 1.45 -16.54
N LEU A 325 7.33 0.57 -16.32
CA LEU A 325 7.51 -0.67 -15.57
C LEU A 325 8.42 -1.65 -16.30
N GLU A 326 8.31 -1.76 -17.63
CA GLU A 326 9.21 -2.57 -18.48
C GLU A 326 10.66 -2.10 -18.36
N THR A 327 10.88 -0.79 -18.43
CA THR A 327 12.22 -0.21 -18.27
C THR A 327 12.80 -0.51 -16.89
N ILE A 328 11.99 -0.40 -15.84
CA ILE A 328 12.40 -0.75 -14.46
C ILE A 328 12.74 -2.24 -14.35
N ALA A 329 11.89 -3.10 -14.91
CA ALA A 329 12.09 -4.55 -14.85
C ALA A 329 13.36 -5.00 -15.58
N ARG A 330 13.65 -4.38 -16.73
CA ARG A 330 14.79 -4.72 -17.58
C ARG A 330 16.10 -4.13 -17.09
N ASP A 331 16.11 -2.83 -16.73
CA ASP A 331 17.36 -2.06 -16.58
C ASP A 331 17.71 -1.77 -15.10
N ILE A 332 16.74 -1.79 -14.18
CA ILE A 332 16.95 -1.41 -12.77
C ILE A 332 16.86 -2.63 -11.84
N ARG A 333 15.83 -3.45 -11.98
CA ARG A 333 15.60 -4.62 -11.13
C ARG A 333 16.79 -5.57 -10.96
N PRO A 334 17.58 -5.90 -12.05
CA PRO A 334 18.69 -6.85 -11.90
C PRO A 334 19.76 -6.39 -10.91
N ALA A 335 19.95 -5.09 -10.74
CA ALA A 335 20.95 -4.52 -9.83
C ALA A 335 20.49 -4.49 -8.36
N LEU A 336 19.18 -4.64 -8.09
CA LEU A 336 18.59 -4.62 -6.73
C LEU A 336 18.38 -6.00 -6.13
N GLN A 337 18.84 -7.06 -6.80
CA GLN A 337 18.65 -8.46 -6.41
C GLN A 337 19.76 -8.96 -5.47
#